data_7f0e1869865cf5c10cc4c696eef4ea1d
#
_entry.id   7f0e1869865cf5c10cc4c696eef4ea1d
#
_cell.length_a   1.000
_cell.length_b   1.000
_cell.length_c   1.000
_cell.angle_alpha   90.00
_cell.angle_beta   90.00
_cell.angle_gamma   90.00
#
_symmetry.space_group_name_H-M   'P 1'
#
loop_
_entity.id
_entity.type
_entity.pdbx_description
1 polymer ?
#
loop_
_entity_poly.entity_id
_entity_poly.type
_entity_poly.pdbx_seq_one_letter_code
_entity_poly.pdbx_strand_id
1 'polypeptide(L)'
;MDIGDIVGVKGKAFTTKTGEISVHADEVTLLSKSLQVLPEKFHGLTDTDMRYRQRYVDLIMNAEVKDTFVKRSKILAAIRKYLGGEGFMEVETPMLVANAGGAAARPFETHFNALNEDLKLRISLELYLKRLIVGGLERVYEIGRVFRNEGLDTRHNPEFTLMELYQAYTDYHGMMDLTENLYRFVAQEVLGTTKIVYNGIEMDLGKPFERITMVDAVKKYSGVDFNEIHTLEEARAAAKEKNIAFEERHKKGDILNLFFEEFVEEHLLQPTFVMDHPVEISPLTKK
;
A
#
# COMPACT_ATOMS: atom_id res chain seq x y z
N MET A 1 -19.73 11.37 38.10
CA MET A 1 -18.86 10.81 37.03
C MET A 1 -19.74 10.55 35.84
N ASP A 2 -19.24 10.89 34.65
CA ASP A 2 -19.99 10.74 33.40
C ASP A 2 -19.27 9.79 32.45
N ILE A 3 -19.96 9.38 31.39
CA ILE A 3 -19.38 8.50 30.37
C ILE A 3 -18.21 9.23 29.68
N GLY A 4 -17.05 8.59 29.65
CA GLY A 4 -15.81 9.15 29.09
C GLY A 4 -14.89 9.79 30.13
N ASP A 5 -15.32 9.93 31.40
CA ASP A 5 -14.41 10.34 32.47
C ASP A 5 -13.29 9.30 32.66
N ILE A 6 -12.07 9.78 32.89
CA ILE A 6 -10.95 8.93 33.27
C ILE A 6 -10.81 8.95 34.78
N VAL A 7 -10.87 7.78 35.39
CA VAL A 7 -10.84 7.60 36.84
C VAL A 7 -9.66 6.74 37.28
N GLY A 8 -9.05 7.10 38.39
CA GLY A 8 -8.11 6.27 39.10
C GLY A 8 -8.87 5.44 40.17
N VAL A 9 -8.63 4.15 40.23
CA VAL A 9 -9.24 3.25 41.19
C VAL A 9 -8.14 2.59 42.02
N LYS A 10 -8.22 2.73 43.33
CA LYS A 10 -7.38 2.02 44.29
C LYS A 10 -8.21 0.97 44.99
N GLY A 11 -7.73 -0.28 45.01
CA GLY A 11 -8.48 -1.38 45.61
C GLY A 11 -7.90 -2.74 45.27
N LYS A 12 -8.68 -3.82 45.49
CA LYS A 12 -8.27 -5.21 45.27
C LYS A 12 -8.86 -5.75 43.97
N ALA A 13 -8.00 -6.23 43.08
CA ALA A 13 -8.44 -6.92 41.86
C ALA A 13 -9.02 -8.30 42.19
N PHE A 14 -10.10 -8.65 41.51
CA PHE A 14 -10.72 -9.97 41.61
C PHE A 14 -11.37 -10.36 40.28
N THR A 15 -11.65 -11.63 40.09
CA THR A 15 -12.38 -12.12 38.90
C THR A 15 -13.82 -12.43 39.32
N THR A 16 -14.79 -11.91 38.56
CA THR A 16 -16.21 -12.18 38.77
C THR A 16 -16.55 -13.63 38.42
N LYS A 17 -17.74 -14.10 38.86
CA LYS A 17 -18.25 -15.44 38.49
C LYS A 17 -18.38 -15.66 36.99
N THR A 18 -18.50 -14.58 36.23
CA THR A 18 -18.59 -14.58 34.73
C THR A 18 -17.23 -14.45 34.06
N GLY A 19 -16.11 -14.40 34.81
CA GLY A 19 -14.75 -14.32 34.29
C GLY A 19 -14.24 -12.90 34.04
N GLU A 20 -14.98 -11.86 34.43
CA GLU A 20 -14.57 -10.46 34.26
C GLU A 20 -13.56 -10.04 35.33
N ILE A 21 -12.46 -9.39 34.90
CA ILE A 21 -11.50 -8.77 35.81
C ILE A 21 -12.09 -7.47 36.35
N SER A 22 -12.30 -7.39 37.66
CA SER A 22 -12.92 -6.27 38.34
C SER A 22 -12.07 -5.80 39.51
N VAL A 23 -12.34 -4.58 40.00
CA VAL A 23 -11.65 -4.02 41.18
C VAL A 23 -12.67 -3.69 42.25
N HIS A 24 -12.49 -4.24 43.45
CA HIS A 24 -13.17 -3.79 44.65
C HIS A 24 -12.55 -2.46 45.08
N ALA A 25 -13.25 -1.36 44.79
CA ALA A 25 -12.72 -0.02 44.95
C ALA A 25 -12.79 0.42 46.42
N ASP A 26 -11.64 0.74 47.01
CA ASP A 26 -11.53 1.40 48.32
C ASP A 26 -11.55 2.94 48.12
N GLU A 27 -10.99 3.43 46.97
CA GLU A 27 -10.92 4.83 46.64
C GLU A 27 -11.10 5.00 45.13
N VAL A 28 -11.85 6.04 44.69
CA VAL A 28 -12.04 6.42 43.28
C VAL A 28 -11.76 7.90 43.14
N THR A 29 -10.79 8.25 42.29
CA THR A 29 -10.38 9.60 42.02
C THR A 29 -10.67 9.97 40.57
N LEU A 30 -11.31 11.11 40.31
CA LEU A 30 -11.49 11.66 38.98
C LEU A 30 -10.15 12.22 38.50
N LEU A 31 -9.54 11.63 37.50
CA LEU A 31 -8.27 12.04 36.91
C LEU A 31 -8.46 13.03 35.78
N SER A 32 -9.47 12.82 34.94
CA SER A 32 -9.79 13.74 33.82
C SER A 32 -11.29 13.72 33.56
N LYS A 33 -11.88 14.90 33.43
CA LYS A 33 -13.31 15.08 33.15
C LYS A 33 -13.53 15.09 31.64
N SER A 34 -14.45 14.26 31.18
CA SER A 34 -14.96 14.33 29.82
C SER A 34 -15.91 15.54 29.69
N LEU A 35 -15.53 16.50 28.84
CA LEU A 35 -16.33 17.70 28.60
C LEU A 35 -17.29 17.53 27.41
N GLN A 36 -17.14 16.49 26.62
CA GLN A 36 -18.01 16.16 25.50
C GLN A 36 -18.60 14.76 25.67
N VAL A 37 -19.86 14.60 25.28
CA VAL A 37 -20.54 13.32 25.33
C VAL A 37 -20.01 12.42 24.23
N LEU A 38 -19.60 11.20 24.58
CA LEU A 38 -19.23 10.19 23.59
C LEU A 38 -20.49 9.68 22.86
N PRO A 39 -20.39 9.26 21.60
CA PRO A 39 -21.48 8.58 20.88
C PRO A 39 -22.00 7.38 21.67
N GLU A 40 -23.25 7.00 21.46
CA GLU A 40 -23.86 5.86 22.14
C GLU A 40 -23.07 4.57 21.90
N LYS A 41 -22.75 3.85 22.98
CA LYS A 41 -21.90 2.65 22.97
C LYS A 41 -22.45 1.53 22.06
N PHE A 42 -23.76 1.41 21.94
CA PHE A 42 -24.39 0.31 21.21
C PHE A 42 -24.35 0.45 19.68
N HIS A 43 -24.24 1.67 19.17
CA HIS A 43 -24.22 1.93 17.73
C HIS A 43 -22.80 2.31 17.24
N GLY A 44 -21.87 2.58 18.15
CA GLY A 44 -20.52 3.05 17.83
C GLY A 44 -20.54 4.35 17.03
N LEU A 45 -19.40 4.68 16.44
CA LEU A 45 -19.28 5.75 15.44
C LEU A 45 -19.36 5.10 14.06
N THR A 46 -20.54 5.11 13.41
CA THR A 46 -20.79 4.43 12.13
C THR A 46 -20.53 5.29 10.91
N ASP A 47 -20.73 6.60 11.04
CA ASP A 47 -20.48 7.56 9.96
C ASP A 47 -19.00 7.56 9.55
N THR A 48 -18.72 7.19 8.30
CA THR A 48 -17.35 7.02 7.80
C THR A 48 -16.55 8.32 7.80
N ASP A 49 -17.17 9.44 7.44
CA ASP A 49 -16.51 10.74 7.39
C ASP A 49 -16.12 11.20 8.80
N MET A 50 -17.03 11.06 9.76
CA MET A 50 -16.75 11.34 11.17
C MET A 50 -15.65 10.44 11.73
N ARG A 51 -15.61 9.15 11.37
CA ARG A 51 -14.56 8.22 11.77
C ARG A 51 -13.17 8.65 11.27
N TYR A 52 -13.10 9.17 10.06
CA TYR A 52 -11.85 9.70 9.52
C TYR A 52 -11.44 11.04 10.15
N ARG A 53 -12.40 11.96 10.34
CA ARG A 53 -12.14 13.29 10.89
C ARG A 53 -11.84 13.27 12.38
N GLN A 54 -12.51 12.39 13.12
CA GLN A 54 -12.36 12.23 14.58
C GLN A 54 -11.81 10.85 14.93
N ARG A 55 -10.63 10.53 14.38
CA ARG A 55 -10.01 9.22 14.57
C ARG A 55 -9.84 8.84 16.04
N TYR A 56 -9.57 9.80 16.91
CA TYR A 56 -9.45 9.58 18.36
C TYR A 56 -10.77 9.10 18.99
N VAL A 57 -11.92 9.58 18.51
CA VAL A 57 -13.25 9.09 18.95
C VAL A 57 -13.50 7.69 18.38
N ASP A 58 -13.18 7.46 17.12
CA ASP A 58 -13.28 6.14 16.48
C ASP A 58 -12.46 5.07 17.23
N LEU A 59 -11.24 5.41 17.68
CA LEU A 59 -10.40 4.53 18.50
C LEU A 59 -10.99 4.21 19.89
N ILE A 60 -11.79 5.12 20.45
CA ILE A 60 -12.49 4.89 21.73
C ILE A 60 -13.71 3.97 21.51
N MET A 61 -14.46 4.22 20.43
CA MET A 61 -15.74 3.57 20.22
C MET A 61 -15.65 2.21 19.53
N ASN A 62 -14.64 2.02 18.65
CA ASN A 62 -14.48 0.85 17.79
C ASN A 62 -13.15 0.16 18.09
N ALA A 63 -13.18 -0.87 18.94
CA ALA A 63 -11.98 -1.55 19.45
C ALA A 63 -11.12 -2.18 18.33
N GLU A 64 -11.75 -2.66 17.26
CA GLU A 64 -11.09 -3.27 16.10
C GLU A 64 -10.21 -2.26 15.32
N VAL A 65 -10.54 -0.96 15.38
CA VAL A 65 -9.76 0.09 14.73
C VAL A 65 -8.36 0.19 15.35
N LYS A 66 -8.27 0.06 16.68
CA LYS A 66 -6.99 0.04 17.38
C LYS A 66 -6.10 -1.11 16.92
N ASP A 67 -6.67 -2.31 16.74
CA ASP A 67 -5.93 -3.47 16.25
C ASP A 67 -5.37 -3.25 14.83
N THR A 68 -6.14 -2.61 13.96
CA THR A 68 -5.69 -2.22 12.62
C THR A 68 -4.44 -1.34 12.66
N PHE A 69 -4.42 -0.31 13.51
CA PHE A 69 -3.25 0.57 13.64
C PHE A 69 -2.05 -0.12 14.29
N VAL A 70 -2.29 -0.99 15.26
CA VAL A 70 -1.23 -1.83 15.86
C VAL A 70 -0.62 -2.75 14.80
N LYS A 71 -1.45 -3.43 13.99
CA LYS A 71 -0.98 -4.27 12.89
C LYS A 71 -0.18 -3.47 11.85
N ARG A 72 -0.66 -2.27 11.48
CA ARG A 72 0.10 -1.38 10.57
C ARG A 72 1.50 -1.08 11.10
N SER A 73 1.61 -0.74 12.39
CA SER A 73 2.91 -0.47 13.02
C SER A 73 3.82 -1.72 13.02
N LYS A 74 3.25 -2.89 13.33
CA LYS A 74 3.97 -4.17 13.28
C LYS A 74 4.43 -4.54 11.87
N ILE A 75 3.62 -4.27 10.84
CA ILE A 75 3.99 -4.49 9.43
C ILE A 75 5.23 -3.67 9.07
N LEU A 76 5.26 -2.38 9.40
CA LEU A 76 6.43 -1.53 9.13
C LEU A 76 7.69 -2.02 9.87
N ALA A 77 7.55 -2.44 11.12
CA ALA A 77 8.65 -3.03 11.88
C ALA A 77 9.15 -4.35 11.27
N ALA A 78 8.24 -5.20 10.81
CA ALA A 78 8.57 -6.47 10.15
C ALA A 78 9.27 -6.26 8.81
N ILE A 79 8.83 -5.28 8.00
CA ILE A 79 9.49 -4.90 6.75
C ILE A 79 10.93 -4.49 7.03
N ARG A 80 11.16 -3.58 8.00
CA ARG A 80 12.51 -3.15 8.39
C ARG A 80 13.37 -4.30 8.86
N LYS A 81 12.81 -5.20 9.67
CA LYS A 81 13.52 -6.40 10.17
C LYS A 81 13.95 -7.30 9.02
N TYR A 82 13.04 -7.55 8.06
CA TYR A 82 13.34 -8.40 6.90
C TYR A 82 14.41 -7.77 6.01
N LEU A 83 14.20 -6.52 5.57
CA LEU A 83 15.13 -5.84 4.67
C LEU A 83 16.51 -5.65 5.28
N GLY A 84 16.57 -5.32 6.58
CA GLY A 84 17.84 -5.27 7.31
C GLY A 84 18.56 -6.63 7.36
N GLY A 85 17.81 -7.73 7.51
CA GLY A 85 18.32 -9.11 7.43
C GLY A 85 18.86 -9.48 6.05
N GLU A 86 18.28 -8.93 4.99
CA GLU A 86 18.72 -9.08 3.59
C GLU A 86 19.88 -8.11 3.22
N GLY A 87 20.38 -7.32 4.17
CA GLY A 87 21.49 -6.39 3.98
C GLY A 87 21.12 -5.08 3.31
N PHE A 88 19.84 -4.70 3.29
CA PHE A 88 19.42 -3.39 2.84
C PHE A 88 19.63 -2.33 3.91
N MET A 89 20.12 -1.16 3.50
CA MET A 89 20.27 0.03 4.33
C MET A 89 19.00 0.89 4.19
N GLU A 90 18.34 1.22 5.30
CA GLU A 90 17.31 2.26 5.32
C GLU A 90 17.97 3.63 5.21
N VAL A 91 17.47 4.45 4.30
CA VAL A 91 17.97 5.80 4.06
C VAL A 91 16.82 6.81 4.10
N GLU A 92 17.15 8.07 4.32
CA GLU A 92 16.24 9.21 4.24
C GLU A 92 16.74 10.17 3.16
N THR A 93 15.87 10.52 2.22
CA THR A 93 16.16 11.44 1.14
C THR A 93 15.26 12.69 1.19
N PRO A 94 15.63 13.80 0.52
CA PRO A 94 14.88 15.04 0.62
C PRO A 94 13.41 14.92 0.18
N MET A 95 12.51 15.49 0.99
CA MET A 95 11.10 15.68 0.61
C MET A 95 10.87 16.91 -0.26
N LEU A 96 11.66 17.97 -0.04
CA LEU A 96 11.66 19.18 -0.87
C LEU A 96 12.70 19.02 -1.98
N VAL A 97 12.27 19.09 -3.22
CA VAL A 97 13.11 18.82 -4.41
C VAL A 97 12.92 19.92 -5.44
N ALA A 98 13.98 20.26 -6.17
CA ALA A 98 13.89 21.19 -7.29
C ALA A 98 13.11 20.58 -8.46
N ASN A 99 13.34 19.27 -8.73
CA ASN A 99 12.67 18.53 -9.80
C ASN A 99 11.97 17.30 -9.21
N ALA A 100 10.65 17.28 -9.31
CA ALA A 100 9.88 16.07 -9.02
C ALA A 100 9.97 15.11 -10.22
N GLY A 101 10.30 13.85 -9.94
CA GLY A 101 10.45 12.81 -10.96
C GLY A 101 10.37 11.41 -10.34
N GLY A 102 10.49 10.37 -11.18
CA GLY A 102 10.35 8.97 -10.77
C GLY A 102 8.90 8.46 -10.82
N ALA A 103 7.95 9.32 -11.20
CA ALA A 103 6.55 8.95 -11.41
C ALA A 103 5.90 9.93 -12.41
N ALA A 104 4.80 9.53 -13.00
CA ALA A 104 3.94 10.39 -13.81
C ALA A 104 2.82 10.96 -12.91
N ALA A 105 3.15 11.97 -12.11
CA ALA A 105 2.22 12.60 -11.17
C ALA A 105 2.44 14.11 -11.08
N ARG A 106 1.40 14.85 -10.72
CA ARG A 106 1.48 16.29 -10.51
C ARG A 106 1.99 16.59 -9.09
N PRO A 107 3.09 17.37 -8.92
CA PRO A 107 3.61 17.73 -7.60
C PRO A 107 2.80 18.84 -6.93
N PHE A 108 2.90 18.94 -5.60
CA PHE A 108 2.63 20.15 -4.87
C PHE A 108 3.83 21.09 -4.97
N GLU A 109 3.60 22.39 -5.14
CA GLU A 109 4.63 23.43 -5.24
C GLU A 109 4.66 24.27 -3.97
N THR A 110 5.86 24.74 -3.59
CA THR A 110 6.09 25.61 -2.45
C THR A 110 7.26 26.55 -2.73
N HIS A 111 7.38 27.62 -1.96
CA HIS A 111 8.46 28.58 -2.10
C HIS A 111 9.44 28.52 -0.92
N PHE A 112 10.73 28.44 -1.21
CA PHE A 112 11.81 28.46 -0.23
C PHE A 112 12.33 29.90 -0.06
N ASN A 113 11.82 30.61 0.96
CA ASN A 113 12.08 32.04 1.17
C ASN A 113 13.57 32.39 1.26
N ALA A 114 14.37 31.56 1.94
CA ALA A 114 15.79 31.86 2.18
C ALA A 114 16.63 31.93 0.90
N LEU A 115 16.29 31.11 -0.11
CA LEU A 115 16.97 31.08 -1.40
C LEU A 115 16.16 31.78 -2.50
N ASN A 116 14.92 32.19 -2.21
CA ASN A 116 13.99 32.77 -3.20
C ASN A 116 13.82 31.83 -4.41
N GLU A 117 13.60 30.54 -4.15
CA GLU A 117 13.45 29.48 -5.15
C GLU A 117 12.16 28.71 -4.96
N ASP A 118 11.54 28.28 -6.06
CA ASP A 118 10.38 27.40 -6.01
C ASP A 118 10.82 25.94 -5.92
N LEU A 119 10.29 25.22 -4.94
CA LEU A 119 10.53 23.82 -4.71
C LEU A 119 9.22 23.04 -4.87
N LYS A 120 9.35 21.74 -4.96
CA LYS A 120 8.25 20.80 -5.07
C LYS A 120 8.32 19.76 -3.96
N LEU A 121 7.16 19.28 -3.52
CA LEU A 121 7.12 18.08 -2.71
C LEU A 121 7.34 16.86 -3.61
N ARG A 122 8.16 15.91 -3.17
CA ARG A 122 8.50 14.69 -3.92
C ARG A 122 7.28 13.85 -4.23
N ILE A 123 7.22 13.29 -5.43
CA ILE A 123 6.17 12.38 -5.91
C ILE A 123 6.58 10.90 -5.90
N SER A 124 7.88 10.62 -5.70
CA SER A 124 8.53 9.31 -5.66
C SER A 124 9.86 9.41 -4.92
N LEU A 125 10.43 8.29 -4.53
CA LEU A 125 11.73 8.16 -3.88
C LEU A 125 12.83 7.80 -4.88
N GLU A 126 12.48 7.39 -6.09
CA GLU A 126 13.30 6.74 -7.10
C GLU A 126 14.63 7.45 -7.40
N LEU A 127 14.57 8.75 -7.73
CA LEU A 127 15.75 9.45 -8.28
C LEU A 127 16.90 9.53 -7.29
N TYR A 128 16.61 9.75 -6.02
CA TYR A 128 17.63 9.81 -4.98
C TYR A 128 18.17 8.43 -4.63
N LEU A 129 17.31 7.41 -4.55
CA LEU A 129 17.74 6.05 -4.26
C LEU A 129 18.65 5.51 -5.38
N LYS A 130 18.32 5.78 -6.64
CA LYS A 130 19.19 5.44 -7.78
C LYS A 130 20.56 6.14 -7.71
N ARG A 131 20.61 7.40 -7.26
CA ARG A 131 21.89 8.10 -7.04
C ARG A 131 22.74 7.45 -5.96
N LEU A 132 22.11 6.93 -4.90
CA LEU A 132 22.81 6.18 -3.85
C LEU A 132 23.40 4.88 -4.37
N ILE A 133 22.70 4.16 -5.26
CA ILE A 133 23.24 3.00 -5.97
C ILE A 133 24.48 3.37 -6.79
N VAL A 134 24.41 4.48 -7.56
CA VAL A 134 25.58 4.99 -8.29
C VAL A 134 26.71 5.36 -7.35
N GLY A 135 26.40 5.85 -6.16
CA GLY A 135 27.37 6.16 -5.11
C GLY A 135 27.98 4.95 -4.41
N GLY A 136 27.58 3.71 -4.77
CA GLY A 136 28.13 2.46 -4.24
C GLY A 136 27.36 1.85 -3.07
N LEU A 137 26.17 2.36 -2.72
CA LEU A 137 25.29 1.72 -1.76
C LEU A 137 24.45 0.66 -2.50
N GLU A 138 24.89 -0.58 -2.51
CA GLU A 138 24.38 -1.64 -3.38
C GLU A 138 22.94 -2.10 -3.04
N ARG A 139 22.47 -1.88 -1.82
CA ARG A 139 21.11 -2.23 -1.35
C ARG A 139 20.57 -1.13 -0.47
N VAL A 140 19.58 -0.40 -0.95
CA VAL A 140 18.97 0.72 -0.23
C VAL A 140 17.47 0.65 -0.31
N TYR A 141 16.80 1.13 0.73
CA TYR A 141 15.37 1.38 0.72
C TYR A 141 15.02 2.61 1.54
N GLU A 142 13.87 3.19 1.25
CA GLU A 142 13.27 4.26 2.06
C GLU A 142 11.78 3.97 2.23
N ILE A 143 11.27 4.16 3.45
CA ILE A 143 9.84 4.19 3.75
C ILE A 143 9.50 5.62 4.11
N GLY A 144 8.84 6.34 3.20
CA GLY A 144 8.61 7.77 3.37
C GLY A 144 7.27 8.26 2.84
N ARG A 145 6.97 9.52 3.12
CA ARG A 145 5.81 10.19 2.54
C ARG A 145 6.15 10.70 1.15
N VAL A 146 5.22 10.51 0.24
CA VAL A 146 5.20 11.10 -1.10
C VAL A 146 3.88 11.85 -1.31
N PHE A 147 3.87 12.79 -2.24
CA PHE A 147 2.79 13.76 -2.40
C PHE A 147 2.41 13.85 -3.87
N ARG A 148 1.12 13.65 -4.18
CA ARG A 148 0.60 13.76 -5.55
C ARG A 148 -0.63 14.65 -5.55
N ASN A 149 -0.53 15.80 -6.23
CA ASN A 149 -1.59 16.81 -6.32
C ASN A 149 -2.57 16.45 -7.44
N GLU A 150 -3.32 15.39 -7.22
CA GLU A 150 -4.27 14.80 -8.17
C GLU A 150 -5.66 14.68 -7.50
N GLY A 151 -6.53 13.85 -8.05
CA GLY A 151 -7.85 13.59 -7.50
C GLY A 151 -7.83 12.96 -6.09
N LEU A 152 -8.93 13.07 -5.40
CA LEU A 152 -9.15 12.45 -4.08
C LEU A 152 -10.32 11.47 -4.19
N ASP A 153 -10.07 10.22 -3.85
CA ASP A 153 -11.09 9.17 -3.76
C ASP A 153 -10.75 8.17 -2.64
N THR A 154 -11.48 7.06 -2.57
CA THR A 154 -11.28 6.03 -1.53
C THR A 154 -9.94 5.26 -1.68
N ARG A 155 -9.28 5.35 -2.81
CA ARG A 155 -8.01 4.67 -3.12
C ARG A 155 -6.83 5.63 -3.26
N HIS A 156 -7.09 6.92 -3.53
CA HIS A 156 -6.07 7.94 -3.79
C HIS A 156 -6.13 9.03 -2.74
N ASN A 157 -5.06 9.16 -1.97
CA ASN A 157 -4.86 10.23 -1.02
C ASN A 157 -3.71 11.13 -1.52
N PRO A 158 -3.80 12.46 -1.40
CA PRO A 158 -2.76 13.37 -1.90
C PRO A 158 -1.40 13.18 -1.20
N GLU A 159 -1.37 12.63 0.00
CA GLU A 159 -0.15 12.17 0.67
C GLU A 159 -0.30 10.73 1.13
N PHE A 160 0.71 9.90 0.91
CA PHE A 160 0.70 8.51 1.32
C PHE A 160 2.10 7.99 1.63
N THR A 161 2.17 6.90 2.40
CA THR A 161 3.43 6.22 2.68
C THR A 161 3.76 5.30 1.51
N LEU A 162 4.94 5.48 0.94
CA LEU A 162 5.52 4.65 -0.11
C LEU A 162 6.81 4.02 0.40
N MET A 163 7.05 2.78 0.04
CA MET A 163 8.35 2.14 0.18
C MET A 163 8.90 1.89 -1.23
N GLU A 164 10.11 2.36 -1.48
CA GLU A 164 10.88 1.98 -2.65
C GLU A 164 12.21 1.35 -2.19
N LEU A 165 12.67 0.36 -2.93
CA LEU A 165 13.93 -0.31 -2.65
C LEU A 165 14.68 -0.59 -3.97
N TYR A 166 15.99 -0.53 -3.90
CA TYR A 166 16.87 -0.69 -5.05
C TYR A 166 18.04 -1.58 -4.67
N GLN A 167 18.40 -2.50 -5.56
CA GLN A 167 19.50 -3.42 -5.40
C GLN A 167 20.33 -3.48 -6.67
N ALA A 168 21.65 -3.32 -6.54
CA ALA A 168 22.60 -3.53 -7.61
C ALA A 168 22.81 -5.02 -7.90
N TYR A 169 23.24 -5.35 -9.10
CA TYR A 169 23.65 -6.70 -9.53
C TYR A 169 22.54 -7.78 -9.41
N THR A 170 21.30 -7.35 -9.59
CA THR A 170 20.13 -8.24 -9.66
C THR A 170 19.26 -7.87 -10.86
N ASP A 171 18.33 -8.74 -11.20
CA ASP A 171 17.29 -8.51 -12.19
C ASP A 171 15.88 -8.52 -11.56
N TYR A 172 14.86 -8.43 -12.39
CA TYR A 172 13.47 -8.42 -11.91
C TYR A 172 13.07 -9.78 -11.30
N HIS A 173 13.71 -10.90 -11.67
CA HIS A 173 13.45 -12.19 -11.05
C HIS A 173 13.90 -12.20 -9.58
N GLY A 174 15.10 -11.66 -9.31
CA GLY A 174 15.58 -11.49 -7.94
C GLY A 174 14.68 -10.56 -7.12
N MET A 175 14.13 -9.51 -7.74
CA MET A 175 13.19 -8.60 -7.08
C MET A 175 11.83 -9.26 -6.82
N MET A 176 11.36 -10.15 -7.70
CA MET A 176 10.15 -10.96 -7.45
C MET A 176 10.38 -11.89 -6.25
N ASP A 177 11.53 -12.59 -6.19
CA ASP A 177 11.87 -13.48 -5.08
C ASP A 177 11.94 -12.72 -3.75
N LEU A 178 12.60 -11.55 -3.75
CA LEU A 178 12.66 -10.66 -2.58
C LEU A 178 11.26 -10.24 -2.12
N THR A 179 10.41 -9.83 -3.06
CA THR A 179 9.04 -9.38 -2.77
C THR A 179 8.18 -10.51 -2.21
N GLU A 180 8.19 -11.68 -2.84
CA GLU A 180 7.45 -12.86 -2.37
C GLU A 180 7.86 -13.25 -0.95
N ASN A 181 9.17 -13.31 -0.69
CA ASN A 181 9.70 -13.65 0.63
C ASN A 181 9.37 -12.56 1.67
N LEU A 182 9.38 -11.30 1.29
CA LEU A 182 8.98 -10.18 2.16
C LEU A 182 7.51 -10.33 2.61
N TYR A 183 6.59 -10.58 1.67
CA TYR A 183 5.17 -10.79 2.01
C TYR A 183 4.97 -11.98 2.94
N ARG A 184 5.62 -13.11 2.63
CA ARG A 184 5.60 -14.31 3.48
C ARG A 184 6.10 -14.04 4.89
N PHE A 185 7.25 -13.36 5.00
CA PHE A 185 7.86 -13.01 6.28
C PHE A 185 6.95 -12.09 7.11
N VAL A 186 6.45 -11.02 6.49
CA VAL A 186 5.58 -10.04 7.18
C VAL A 186 4.28 -10.70 7.66
N ALA A 187 3.64 -11.53 6.84
CA ALA A 187 2.44 -12.25 7.25
C ALA A 187 2.72 -13.15 8.46
N GLN A 188 3.79 -13.95 8.42
CA GLN A 188 4.16 -14.83 9.50
C GLN A 188 4.53 -14.07 10.79
N GLU A 189 5.28 -12.99 10.68
CA GLU A 189 5.73 -12.19 11.85
C GLU A 189 4.57 -11.44 12.52
N VAL A 190 3.63 -10.91 11.73
CA VAL A 190 2.55 -10.04 12.25
C VAL A 190 1.31 -10.83 12.63
N LEU A 191 0.96 -11.86 11.88
CA LEU A 191 -0.28 -12.62 12.03
C LEU A 191 -0.05 -14.03 12.61
N GLY A 192 1.19 -14.53 12.63
CA GLY A 192 1.52 -15.91 13.01
C GLY A 192 1.11 -16.95 11.95
N THR A 193 0.68 -16.52 10.77
CA THR A 193 0.24 -17.38 9.67
C THR A 193 0.45 -16.70 8.32
N THR A 194 0.67 -17.49 7.27
CA THR A 194 0.70 -17.01 5.87
C THR A 194 -0.68 -17.06 5.20
N LYS A 195 -1.65 -17.72 5.83
CA LYS A 195 -3.02 -17.78 5.33
C LYS A 195 -3.80 -16.55 5.80
N ILE A 196 -4.31 -15.80 4.86
CA ILE A 196 -5.07 -14.57 5.11
C ILE A 196 -6.40 -14.60 4.36
N VAL A 197 -7.35 -13.78 4.82
CA VAL A 197 -8.57 -13.47 4.08
C VAL A 197 -8.52 -11.99 3.70
N TYR A 198 -8.57 -11.70 2.42
CA TYR A 198 -8.61 -10.36 1.89
C TYR A 198 -9.85 -10.18 1.00
N ASN A 199 -10.71 -9.22 1.33
CA ASN A 199 -12.01 -9.01 0.65
C ASN A 199 -12.84 -10.29 0.51
N GLY A 200 -12.85 -11.17 1.53
CA GLY A 200 -13.58 -12.43 1.52
C GLY A 200 -12.90 -13.57 0.76
N ILE A 201 -11.74 -13.33 0.17
CA ILE A 201 -10.97 -14.33 -0.60
C ILE A 201 -9.86 -14.89 0.29
N GLU A 202 -9.80 -16.21 0.41
CA GLU A 202 -8.70 -16.90 1.09
C GLU A 202 -7.44 -16.88 0.21
N MET A 203 -6.32 -16.45 0.79
CA MET A 203 -5.01 -16.42 0.16
C MET A 203 -3.98 -17.11 1.05
N ASP A 204 -3.03 -17.80 0.44
CA ASP A 204 -1.88 -18.38 1.14
C ASP A 204 -0.57 -17.77 0.62
N LEU A 205 -0.06 -16.77 1.32
CA LEU A 205 1.21 -16.10 1.01
C LEU A 205 2.44 -17.01 1.25
N GLY A 206 2.24 -18.20 1.82
CA GLY A 206 3.28 -19.22 1.99
C GLY A 206 3.55 -20.03 0.73
N LYS A 207 2.62 -20.03 -0.22
CA LYS A 207 2.80 -20.67 -1.52
C LYS A 207 3.60 -19.80 -2.47
N PRO A 208 4.29 -20.39 -3.47
CA PRO A 208 4.88 -19.60 -4.55
C PRO A 208 3.83 -18.74 -5.26
N PHE A 209 4.15 -17.50 -5.55
CA PHE A 209 3.29 -16.62 -6.34
C PHE A 209 3.33 -17.04 -7.81
N GLU A 210 2.18 -17.03 -8.47
CA GLU A 210 2.11 -17.30 -9.91
C GLU A 210 2.95 -16.25 -10.67
N ARG A 211 3.70 -16.71 -11.68
CA ARG A 211 4.49 -15.84 -12.58
C ARG A 211 3.98 -16.09 -14.00
N ILE A 212 3.34 -15.09 -14.56
CA ILE A 212 2.71 -15.19 -15.88
C ILE A 212 3.06 -13.96 -16.71
N THR A 213 3.35 -14.13 -17.98
CA THR A 213 3.54 -12.99 -18.89
C THR A 213 2.19 -12.32 -19.18
N MET A 214 2.21 -11.03 -19.47
CA MET A 214 0.98 -10.29 -19.80
C MET A 214 0.27 -10.90 -21.02
N VAL A 215 1.02 -11.33 -22.01
CA VAL A 215 0.50 -12.01 -23.23
C VAL A 215 -0.14 -13.35 -22.89
N ASP A 216 0.52 -14.16 -22.05
CA ASP A 216 -0.04 -15.48 -21.67
C ASP A 216 -1.28 -15.32 -20.78
N ALA A 217 -1.30 -14.30 -19.91
CA ALA A 217 -2.48 -13.98 -19.10
C ALA A 217 -3.67 -13.59 -19.99
N VAL A 218 -3.46 -12.70 -20.96
CA VAL A 218 -4.49 -12.31 -21.91
C VAL A 218 -4.96 -13.52 -22.73
N LYS A 219 -4.05 -14.34 -23.23
CA LYS A 219 -4.41 -15.59 -23.94
C LYS A 219 -5.26 -16.51 -23.07
N LYS A 220 -4.86 -16.72 -21.81
CA LYS A 220 -5.55 -17.60 -20.85
C LYS A 220 -7.02 -17.20 -20.63
N TYR A 221 -7.28 -15.92 -20.48
CA TYR A 221 -8.61 -15.43 -20.06
C TYR A 221 -9.46 -14.87 -21.21
N SER A 222 -8.88 -14.29 -22.26
CA SER A 222 -9.63 -13.78 -23.42
C SER A 222 -9.70 -14.74 -24.59
N GLY A 223 -8.79 -15.74 -24.66
CA GLY A 223 -8.60 -16.62 -25.80
C GLY A 223 -7.84 -16.00 -26.97
N VAL A 224 -7.39 -14.74 -26.86
CA VAL A 224 -6.65 -14.02 -27.91
C VAL A 224 -5.15 -14.13 -27.65
N ASP A 225 -4.41 -14.68 -28.63
CA ASP A 225 -2.94 -14.83 -28.53
C ASP A 225 -2.23 -13.65 -29.18
N PHE A 226 -1.71 -12.73 -28.38
CA PHE A 226 -0.95 -11.58 -28.88
C PHE A 226 0.43 -11.92 -29.45
N ASN A 227 0.91 -13.15 -29.26
CA ASN A 227 2.11 -13.62 -29.98
C ASN A 227 1.86 -13.80 -31.48
N GLU A 228 0.61 -14.09 -31.86
CA GLU A 228 0.20 -14.25 -33.27
C GLU A 228 -0.24 -12.92 -33.90
N ILE A 229 -0.40 -11.86 -33.11
CA ILE A 229 -0.77 -10.53 -33.57
C ILE A 229 0.51 -9.73 -33.84
N HIS A 230 0.79 -9.39 -35.10
CA HIS A 230 2.03 -8.74 -35.51
C HIS A 230 1.88 -7.26 -35.81
N THR A 231 0.69 -6.83 -36.23
CA THR A 231 0.41 -5.46 -36.64
C THR A 231 -0.59 -4.77 -35.69
N LEU A 232 -0.62 -3.43 -35.77
CA LEU A 232 -1.60 -2.62 -35.03
C LEU A 232 -3.02 -2.86 -35.54
N GLU A 233 -3.16 -3.06 -36.86
CA GLU A 233 -4.44 -3.34 -37.53
C GLU A 233 -5.04 -4.65 -37.02
N GLU A 234 -4.24 -5.70 -36.88
CA GLU A 234 -4.67 -6.99 -36.31
C GLU A 234 -5.09 -6.82 -34.84
N ALA A 235 -4.32 -6.07 -34.03
CA ALA A 235 -4.70 -5.79 -32.63
C ALA A 235 -6.03 -5.03 -32.52
N ARG A 236 -6.23 -4.03 -33.39
CA ARG A 236 -7.49 -3.28 -33.46
C ARG A 236 -8.67 -4.15 -33.93
N ALA A 237 -8.42 -5.09 -34.86
CA ALA A 237 -9.44 -6.03 -35.30
C ALA A 237 -9.87 -6.97 -34.16
N ALA A 238 -8.89 -7.52 -33.42
CA ALA A 238 -9.16 -8.35 -32.24
C ALA A 238 -9.92 -7.57 -31.13
N ALA A 239 -9.56 -6.31 -30.89
CA ALA A 239 -10.27 -5.47 -29.93
C ALA A 239 -11.74 -5.23 -30.33
N LYS A 240 -11.99 -4.97 -31.61
CA LYS A 240 -13.36 -4.82 -32.14
C LYS A 240 -14.18 -6.11 -32.00
N GLU A 241 -13.58 -7.27 -32.30
CA GLU A 241 -14.22 -8.58 -32.16
C GLU A 241 -14.63 -8.85 -30.72
N LYS A 242 -13.81 -8.42 -29.74
CA LYS A 242 -14.07 -8.56 -28.30
C LYS A 242 -14.85 -7.38 -27.69
N ASN A 243 -15.32 -6.43 -28.50
CA ASN A 243 -16.03 -5.22 -28.08
C ASN A 243 -15.24 -4.32 -27.11
N ILE A 244 -13.92 -4.30 -27.20
CA ILE A 244 -13.06 -3.41 -26.43
C ILE A 244 -12.98 -2.05 -27.13
N ALA A 245 -13.30 -0.98 -26.43
CA ALA A 245 -13.15 0.40 -26.93
C ALA A 245 -11.68 0.81 -26.89
N PHE A 246 -11.20 1.43 -27.96
CA PHE A 246 -9.86 1.99 -28.05
C PHE A 246 -9.85 3.33 -28.79
N GLU A 247 -8.81 4.14 -28.54
CA GLU A 247 -8.61 5.42 -29.20
C GLU A 247 -7.62 5.29 -30.38
N GLU A 248 -7.64 6.24 -31.32
CA GLU A 248 -6.72 6.24 -32.48
C GLU A 248 -5.25 6.30 -32.07
N ARG A 249 -4.93 6.96 -30.95
CA ARG A 249 -3.56 7.08 -30.43
C ARG A 249 -3.00 5.77 -29.88
N HIS A 250 -3.85 4.79 -29.57
CA HIS A 250 -3.42 3.53 -28.97
C HIS A 250 -2.60 2.71 -29.96
N LYS A 251 -1.43 2.27 -29.50
CA LYS A 251 -0.54 1.35 -30.20
C LYS A 251 -0.88 -0.11 -29.81
N LYS A 252 -0.14 -1.06 -30.36
CA LYS A 252 -0.37 -2.49 -30.12
C LYS A 252 -0.28 -2.84 -28.64
N GLY A 253 0.72 -2.32 -27.93
CA GLY A 253 0.90 -2.58 -26.48
C GLY A 253 -0.20 -1.96 -25.62
N ASP A 254 -0.70 -0.77 -26.01
CA ASP A 254 -1.86 -0.17 -25.31
C ASP A 254 -3.10 -1.05 -25.47
N ILE A 255 -3.32 -1.64 -26.65
CA ILE A 255 -4.44 -2.54 -26.90
C ILE A 255 -4.29 -3.83 -26.08
N LEU A 256 -3.09 -4.40 -26.00
CA LEU A 256 -2.83 -5.54 -25.10
C LEU A 256 -3.20 -5.21 -23.65
N ASN A 257 -2.86 -3.98 -23.20
CA ASN A 257 -3.24 -3.53 -21.85
C ASN A 257 -4.76 -3.43 -21.68
N LEU A 258 -5.49 -2.94 -22.65
CA LEU A 258 -6.97 -2.92 -22.58
C LEU A 258 -7.56 -4.33 -22.50
N PHE A 259 -6.98 -5.32 -23.19
CA PHE A 259 -7.37 -6.71 -23.02
C PHE A 259 -7.08 -7.24 -21.62
N PHE A 260 -5.95 -6.84 -21.05
CA PHE A 260 -5.57 -7.23 -19.71
C PHE A 260 -6.54 -6.65 -18.67
N GLU A 261 -6.85 -5.37 -18.74
CA GLU A 261 -7.81 -4.69 -17.86
C GLU A 261 -9.20 -5.33 -17.94
N GLU A 262 -9.69 -5.65 -19.14
CA GLU A 262 -11.04 -6.18 -19.34
C GLU A 262 -11.18 -7.66 -18.96
N PHE A 263 -10.18 -8.50 -19.27
CA PHE A 263 -10.32 -9.96 -19.16
C PHE A 263 -9.48 -10.60 -18.07
N VAL A 264 -8.45 -9.92 -17.55
CA VAL A 264 -7.48 -10.56 -16.67
C VAL A 264 -7.54 -10.07 -15.24
N GLU A 265 -7.62 -8.75 -15.01
CA GLU A 265 -7.46 -8.16 -13.67
C GLU A 265 -8.41 -8.77 -12.63
N GLU A 266 -9.68 -8.94 -12.98
CA GLU A 266 -10.69 -9.50 -12.06
C GLU A 266 -10.45 -10.99 -11.72
N HIS A 267 -9.64 -11.70 -12.51
CA HIS A 267 -9.32 -13.10 -12.30
C HIS A 267 -8.05 -13.33 -11.48
N LEU A 268 -7.24 -12.30 -11.27
CA LEU A 268 -6.00 -12.38 -10.48
C LEU A 268 -6.30 -12.28 -8.97
N LEU A 269 -6.99 -13.29 -8.45
CA LEU A 269 -7.43 -13.34 -7.04
C LEU A 269 -6.33 -13.82 -6.09
N GLN A 270 -5.33 -14.53 -6.58
CA GLN A 270 -4.19 -15.01 -5.81
C GLN A 270 -2.94 -14.16 -6.11
N PRO A 271 -1.96 -14.10 -5.21
CA PRO A 271 -0.72 -13.37 -5.45
C PRO A 271 -0.05 -13.80 -6.76
N THR A 272 0.08 -12.87 -7.69
CA THR A 272 0.57 -13.14 -9.06
C THR A 272 1.53 -12.04 -9.50
N PHE A 273 2.64 -12.42 -10.09
CA PHE A 273 3.53 -11.51 -10.82
C PHE A 273 3.15 -11.55 -12.30
N VAL A 274 2.73 -10.41 -12.83
CA VAL A 274 2.54 -10.21 -14.26
C VAL A 274 3.85 -9.66 -14.83
N MET A 275 4.39 -10.37 -15.85
CA MET A 275 5.70 -10.06 -16.43
C MET A 275 5.55 -9.60 -17.88
N ASP A 276 6.65 -9.09 -18.43
CA ASP A 276 6.80 -8.73 -19.85
C ASP A 276 5.73 -7.76 -20.34
N HIS A 277 5.55 -6.67 -19.56
CA HIS A 277 4.68 -5.57 -19.95
C HIS A 277 5.16 -4.91 -21.25
N PRO A 278 4.26 -4.52 -22.16
CA PRO A 278 4.65 -3.85 -23.40
C PRO A 278 5.29 -2.49 -23.12
N VAL A 279 6.23 -2.09 -24.00
CA VAL A 279 7.01 -0.85 -23.88
C VAL A 279 6.11 0.40 -23.86
N GLU A 280 4.99 0.36 -24.57
CA GLU A 280 4.04 1.47 -24.67
C GLU A 280 3.49 1.89 -23.31
N ILE A 281 3.24 0.95 -22.41
CA ILE A 281 2.74 1.22 -21.05
C ILE A 281 3.84 1.20 -19.98
N SER A 282 5.11 1.03 -20.41
CA SER A 282 6.26 0.92 -19.50
C SER A 282 7.36 1.94 -19.86
N PRO A 283 7.05 3.24 -19.95
CA PRO A 283 7.95 4.24 -20.50
C PRO A 283 9.21 4.48 -19.65
N LEU A 284 9.17 4.13 -18.37
CA LEU A 284 10.26 4.37 -17.42
C LEU A 284 11.14 3.13 -17.20
N THR A 285 10.82 2.00 -17.81
CA THR A 285 11.60 0.77 -17.67
C THR A 285 12.74 0.70 -18.67
N LYS A 286 13.83 0.02 -18.27
CA LYS A 286 14.91 -0.35 -19.21
C LYS A 286 14.41 -1.47 -20.12
N LYS A 287 14.71 -1.33 -21.42
CA LYS A 287 14.46 -2.36 -22.43
C LYS A 287 15.39 -3.57 -22.23
#